data_30ba665a11d35900f254df15596f4982
#
_entry.id   30ba665a11d35900f254df15596f4982
#
_cell.length_a   1.000
_cell.length_b   1.000
_cell.length_c   1.000
_cell.angle_alpha   90.00
_cell.angle_beta   90.00
_cell.angle_gamma   90.00
#
_symmetry.space_group_name_H-M   'P 1'
#
loop_
_entity.id
_entity.type
_entity.pdbx_description
1 polymer ?
#
loop_
_entity_poly.entity_id
_entity_poly.type
_entity_poly.pdbx_seq_one_letter_code
_entity_poly.pdbx_strand_id
1 'polypeptide(L)'
;MFKKIWFVCALWLGLAAVFPVNAQTMSYADAIQQLASACRNDIAKFCRGVPLGPRLKICFDTNEARMSAQCQQARGIVYASIARRAAAQRSIGDICSADIARLCGTSHADAHLIECLLSVSPAAMSSQCNQTFTDTGWRTERARQ
;
A
#
# COMPACT_ATOMS: atom_id res chain seq x y z
N MET A 1 45.27 -8.79 -48.46
CA MET A 1 44.45 -9.84 -47.88
C MET A 1 43.84 -9.31 -46.61
N PHE A 2 42.65 -8.69 -46.66
CA PHE A 2 41.97 -8.13 -45.50
C PHE A 2 40.98 -9.16 -44.96
N LYS A 3 41.26 -9.70 -43.75
CA LYS A 3 40.30 -10.51 -43.01
C LYS A 3 39.27 -9.62 -42.33
N LYS A 4 38.02 -9.66 -42.81
CA LYS A 4 36.86 -9.04 -42.18
C LYS A 4 36.53 -9.81 -40.90
N ILE A 5 36.75 -9.19 -39.76
CA ILE A 5 36.28 -9.69 -38.45
C ILE A 5 34.85 -9.14 -38.28
N TRP A 6 33.89 -10.07 -38.35
CA TRP A 6 32.49 -9.79 -38.03
C TRP A 6 32.34 -9.85 -36.50
N PHE A 7 32.15 -8.69 -35.88
CA PHE A 7 31.68 -8.59 -34.50
C PHE A 7 30.18 -8.82 -34.49
N VAL A 8 29.74 -10.00 -34.07
CA VAL A 8 28.35 -10.28 -33.73
C VAL A 8 28.11 -9.77 -32.31
N CYS A 9 27.64 -8.54 -32.19
CA CYS A 9 27.08 -8.05 -30.93
C CYS A 9 25.73 -8.74 -30.68
N ALA A 10 25.74 -9.82 -29.88
CA ALA A 10 24.52 -10.41 -29.36
C ALA A 10 23.88 -9.44 -28.35
N LEU A 11 22.86 -8.73 -28.79
CA LEU A 11 21.98 -7.94 -27.89
C LEU A 11 21.19 -8.92 -27.01
N TRP A 12 21.67 -9.14 -25.80
CA TRP A 12 20.88 -9.76 -24.74
C TRP A 12 19.88 -8.72 -24.24
N LEU A 13 18.70 -8.69 -24.84
CA LEU A 13 17.52 -8.04 -24.26
C LEU A 13 17.09 -8.88 -23.03
N GLY A 14 17.64 -8.54 -21.88
CA GLY A 14 17.17 -9.05 -20.60
C GLY A 14 15.72 -8.61 -20.41
N LEU A 15 14.76 -9.52 -20.64
CA LEU A 15 13.39 -9.35 -20.16
C LEU A 15 13.46 -9.28 -18.62
N ALA A 16 13.49 -8.08 -18.07
CA ALA A 16 13.23 -7.88 -16.66
C ALA A 16 11.77 -8.30 -16.44
N ALA A 17 11.58 -9.52 -15.91
CA ALA A 17 10.28 -9.96 -15.43
C ALA A 17 9.87 -9.01 -14.32
N VAL A 18 8.98 -8.06 -14.64
CA VAL A 18 8.32 -7.21 -13.65
C VAL A 18 7.35 -8.13 -12.91
N PHE A 19 7.82 -8.76 -11.84
CA PHE A 19 6.94 -9.45 -10.92
C PHE A 19 6.04 -8.38 -10.28
N PRO A 20 4.70 -8.53 -10.32
CA PRO A 20 3.83 -7.65 -9.57
C PRO A 20 4.16 -7.82 -8.09
N VAL A 21 4.85 -6.85 -7.52
CA VAL A 21 5.00 -6.76 -6.07
C VAL A 21 3.60 -6.48 -5.56
N ASN A 22 2.92 -7.51 -5.04
CA ASN A 22 1.69 -7.36 -4.26
C ASN A 22 2.05 -6.64 -2.96
N ALA A 23 2.35 -5.35 -3.05
CA ALA A 23 2.62 -4.51 -1.92
C ALA A 23 1.31 -4.34 -1.14
N GLN A 24 1.18 -5.10 -0.06
CA GLN A 24 0.10 -4.90 0.89
C GLN A 24 0.15 -3.47 1.43
N THR A 25 -1.02 -2.89 1.69
CA THR A 25 -1.06 -1.58 2.31
C THR A 25 -0.54 -1.66 3.74
N MET A 26 0.22 -0.65 4.12
CA MET A 26 0.82 -0.54 5.44
C MET A 26 -0.25 -0.40 6.53
N SER A 27 -0.06 -1.03 7.69
CA SER A 27 -0.92 -0.75 8.83
C SER A 27 -0.65 0.64 9.40
N TYR A 28 -1.60 1.18 10.15
CA TYR A 28 -1.42 2.48 10.79
C TYR A 28 -0.24 2.48 11.79
N ALA A 29 -0.05 1.39 12.53
CA ALA A 29 1.08 1.25 13.45
C ALA A 29 2.42 1.24 12.73
N ASP A 30 2.53 0.46 11.64
CA ASP A 30 3.74 0.40 10.82
C ASP A 30 4.05 1.76 10.16
N ALA A 31 3.01 2.47 9.71
CA ALA A 31 3.11 3.82 9.16
C ALA A 31 3.70 4.83 10.16
N ILE A 32 3.18 4.81 11.40
CA ILE A 32 3.70 5.65 12.48
C ILE A 32 5.17 5.30 12.79
N GLN A 33 5.48 4.01 12.92
CA GLN A 33 6.83 3.55 13.23
C GLN A 33 7.81 3.95 12.12
N GLN A 34 7.44 3.78 10.86
CA GLN A 34 8.27 4.17 9.72
C GLN A 34 8.53 5.68 9.68
N LEU A 35 7.50 6.51 9.88
CA LEU A 35 7.68 7.96 9.97
C LEU A 35 8.50 8.37 11.17
N ALA A 36 8.23 7.78 12.35
CA ALA A 36 8.98 8.09 13.57
C ALA A 36 10.47 7.75 13.43
N SER A 37 10.82 6.65 12.79
CA SER A 37 12.20 6.25 12.58
C SER A 37 12.89 7.11 11.52
N ALA A 38 12.28 7.27 10.35
CA ALA A 38 12.89 7.97 9.22
C ALA A 38 12.92 9.50 9.40
N CYS A 39 11.92 10.07 10.09
CA CYS A 39 11.74 11.52 10.23
C CYS A 39 12.10 12.06 11.62
N ARG A 40 12.68 11.26 12.51
CA ARG A 40 12.96 11.67 13.90
C ARG A 40 13.61 13.05 14.03
N ASN A 41 14.68 13.28 13.27
CA ASN A 41 15.44 14.51 13.33
C ASN A 41 14.67 15.68 12.73
N ASP A 42 13.95 15.45 11.64
CA ASP A 42 13.12 16.46 10.98
C ASP A 42 11.93 16.87 11.85
N ILE A 43 11.27 15.89 12.52
CA ILE A 43 10.20 16.17 13.50
C ILE A 43 10.74 17.02 14.65
N ALA A 44 11.89 16.66 15.22
CA ALA A 44 12.49 17.41 16.31
C ALA A 44 12.85 18.83 15.91
N LYS A 45 13.25 19.05 14.65
CA LYS A 45 13.69 20.35 14.13
C LYS A 45 12.52 21.22 13.67
N PHE A 46 11.54 20.68 12.97
CA PHE A 46 10.53 21.45 12.27
C PHE A 46 9.11 21.27 12.83
N CYS A 47 8.83 20.14 13.51
CA CYS A 47 7.49 19.74 13.95
C CYS A 47 7.44 19.41 15.45
N ARG A 48 8.35 19.93 16.25
CA ARG A 48 8.40 19.66 17.69
C ARG A 48 7.07 20.02 18.37
N GLY A 49 6.52 19.08 19.15
CA GLY A 49 5.28 19.28 19.89
C GLY A 49 4.00 19.16 19.03
N VAL A 50 4.13 18.91 17.75
CA VAL A 50 2.96 18.67 16.88
C VAL A 50 2.46 17.23 17.11
N PRO A 51 1.17 17.02 17.48
CA PRO A 51 0.63 15.70 17.72
C PRO A 51 0.54 14.87 16.42
N LEU A 52 0.61 13.54 16.59
CA LEU A 52 0.41 12.60 15.49
C LEU A 52 -0.98 12.79 14.85
N GLY A 53 -1.05 12.63 13.53
CA GLY A 53 -2.28 12.74 12.78
C GLY A 53 -2.28 13.89 11.77
N PRO A 54 -3.44 14.49 11.48
CA PRO A 54 -3.57 15.52 10.43
C PRO A 54 -2.66 16.74 10.63
N ARG A 55 -2.43 17.15 11.87
CA ARG A 55 -1.54 18.29 12.18
C ARG A 55 -0.09 18.00 11.84
N LEU A 56 0.39 16.79 12.11
CA LEU A 56 1.75 16.38 11.73
C LEU A 56 1.89 16.33 10.20
N LYS A 57 0.85 15.85 9.50
CA LYS A 57 0.84 15.89 8.04
C LYS A 57 0.98 17.32 7.51
N ILE A 58 0.21 18.27 8.04
CA ILE A 58 0.31 19.68 7.65
C ILE A 58 1.72 20.22 7.91
N CYS A 59 2.30 19.92 9.08
CA CYS A 59 3.67 20.34 9.40
C CYS A 59 4.68 19.76 8.39
N PHE A 60 4.57 18.50 8.03
CA PHE A 60 5.41 17.88 7.01
C PHE A 60 5.26 18.54 5.65
N ASP A 61 4.04 18.77 5.20
CA ASP A 61 3.77 19.36 3.89
C ASP A 61 4.33 20.80 3.83
N THR A 62 4.20 21.57 4.90
CA THR A 62 4.73 22.93 4.99
C THR A 62 6.27 22.99 4.99
N ASN A 63 6.93 21.96 5.50
CA ASN A 63 8.40 21.92 5.62
C ASN A 63 9.06 20.95 4.63
N GLU A 64 8.33 20.41 3.64
CA GLU A 64 8.79 19.34 2.76
C GLU A 64 10.16 19.59 2.14
N ALA A 65 10.37 20.76 1.54
CA ALA A 65 11.63 21.13 0.87
C ALA A 65 12.84 21.22 1.83
N ARG A 66 12.61 21.29 3.14
CA ARG A 66 13.63 21.43 4.18
C ARG A 66 13.94 20.12 4.89
N MET A 67 13.13 19.09 4.66
CA MET A 67 13.28 17.77 5.28
C MET A 67 14.38 16.97 4.59
N SER A 68 14.96 16.04 5.34
CA SER A 68 15.93 15.09 4.80
C SER A 68 15.33 14.24 3.68
N ALA A 69 16.14 13.83 2.71
CA ALA A 69 15.69 12.94 1.63
C ALA A 69 15.09 11.63 2.15
N GLN A 70 15.64 11.10 3.24
CA GLN A 70 15.10 9.90 3.90
C GLN A 70 13.68 10.12 4.43
N CYS A 71 13.42 11.26 5.08
CA CYS A 71 12.09 11.58 5.58
C CYS A 71 11.10 11.83 4.43
N GLN A 72 11.51 12.55 3.39
CA GLN A 72 10.68 12.79 2.20
C GLN A 72 10.27 11.47 1.54
N GLN A 73 11.20 10.54 1.35
CA GLN A 73 10.92 9.22 0.78
C GLN A 73 9.96 8.41 1.67
N ALA A 74 10.20 8.34 2.97
CA ALA A 74 9.33 7.64 3.92
C ALA A 74 7.91 8.22 3.92
N ARG A 75 7.76 9.55 3.89
CA ARG A 75 6.46 10.23 3.74
C ARG A 75 5.74 9.79 2.48
N GLY A 76 6.42 9.82 1.33
CA GLY A 76 5.84 9.43 0.05
C GLY A 76 5.26 8.01 0.10
N ILE A 77 6.04 7.06 0.59
CA ILE A 77 5.63 5.65 0.73
C ILE A 77 4.43 5.52 1.68
N VAL A 78 4.50 6.13 2.86
CA VAL A 78 3.44 6.05 3.88
C VAL A 78 2.15 6.68 3.37
N TYR A 79 2.20 7.87 2.81
CA TYR A 79 1.01 8.57 2.32
C TYR A 79 0.35 7.84 1.15
N ALA A 80 1.14 7.31 0.21
CA ALA A 80 0.61 6.50 -0.88
C ALA A 80 -0.08 5.22 -0.35
N SER A 81 0.51 4.56 0.64
CA SER A 81 -0.06 3.36 1.25
C SER A 81 -1.38 3.66 1.98
N ILE A 82 -1.42 4.74 2.78
CA ILE A 82 -2.65 5.17 3.48
C ILE A 82 -3.75 5.56 2.48
N ALA A 83 -3.40 6.29 1.43
CA ALA A 83 -4.35 6.70 0.40
C ALA A 83 -4.95 5.49 -0.33
N ARG A 84 -4.11 4.51 -0.70
CA ARG A 84 -4.54 3.26 -1.34
C ARG A 84 -5.47 2.46 -0.43
N ARG A 85 -5.12 2.32 0.85
CA ARG A 85 -5.94 1.66 1.85
C ARG A 85 -7.31 2.31 1.99
N ALA A 86 -7.35 3.62 2.14
CA ALA A 86 -8.60 4.37 2.24
C ALA A 86 -9.45 4.27 0.96
N ALA A 87 -8.84 4.24 -0.21
CA ALA A 87 -9.53 4.02 -1.47
C ALA A 87 -10.14 2.61 -1.54
N ALA A 88 -9.38 1.58 -1.18
CA ALA A 88 -9.85 0.20 -1.15
C ALA A 88 -11.03 0.03 -0.18
N GLN A 89 -10.95 0.62 1.01
CA GLN A 89 -12.04 0.56 2.00
C GLN A 89 -13.33 1.23 1.52
N ARG A 90 -13.24 2.30 0.73
CA ARG A 90 -14.42 2.95 0.15
C ARG A 90 -15.04 2.19 -1.02
N SER A 91 -14.23 1.49 -1.79
CA SER A 91 -14.66 0.84 -3.05
C SER A 91 -14.95 -0.66 -2.89
N ILE A 92 -14.71 -1.25 -1.72
CA ILE A 92 -14.80 -2.71 -1.54
C ILE A 92 -16.20 -3.24 -1.85
N GLY A 93 -17.25 -2.53 -1.45
CA GLY A 93 -18.65 -2.91 -1.69
C GLY A 93 -18.96 -3.03 -3.18
N ASP A 94 -18.53 -2.04 -3.95
CA ASP A 94 -18.76 -2.00 -5.40
C ASP A 94 -17.93 -3.05 -6.14
N ILE A 95 -16.62 -3.08 -5.86
CA ILE A 95 -15.68 -3.99 -6.54
C ILE A 95 -15.96 -5.46 -6.23
N CYS A 96 -16.34 -5.77 -5.00
CA CYS A 96 -16.63 -7.12 -4.54
C CYS A 96 -18.10 -7.52 -4.68
N SER A 97 -18.98 -6.70 -5.25
CA SER A 97 -20.43 -6.92 -5.27
C SER A 97 -20.84 -8.31 -5.75
N ALA A 98 -20.23 -8.79 -6.84
CA ALA A 98 -20.51 -10.13 -7.38
C ALA A 98 -20.02 -11.25 -6.45
N ASP A 99 -18.84 -11.10 -5.84
CA ASP A 99 -18.31 -12.07 -4.89
C ASP A 99 -19.12 -12.07 -3.59
N ILE A 100 -19.53 -10.91 -3.12
CA ILE A 100 -20.41 -10.76 -1.96
C ILE A 100 -21.74 -11.51 -2.18
N ALA A 101 -22.40 -11.27 -3.30
CA ALA A 101 -23.66 -11.95 -3.62
C ALA A 101 -23.51 -13.47 -3.69
N ARG A 102 -22.39 -13.94 -4.23
CA ARG A 102 -22.11 -15.37 -4.42
C ARG A 102 -21.66 -16.06 -3.14
N LEU A 103 -20.84 -15.40 -2.31
CA LEU A 103 -20.14 -16.02 -1.18
C LEU A 103 -20.75 -15.66 0.18
N CYS A 104 -21.39 -14.50 0.29
CA CYS A 104 -21.92 -13.95 1.54
C CYS A 104 -23.46 -13.88 1.58
N GLY A 105 -24.13 -14.16 0.46
CA GLY A 105 -25.59 -14.08 0.36
C GLY A 105 -26.11 -12.64 0.44
N THR A 106 -27.37 -12.48 0.88
CA THR A 106 -28.09 -11.21 0.87
C THR A 106 -28.00 -10.41 2.18
N SER A 107 -27.13 -10.81 3.11
CA SER A 107 -26.95 -10.08 4.37
C SER A 107 -26.15 -8.79 4.12
N HIS A 108 -26.83 -7.65 4.10
CA HIS A 108 -26.28 -6.35 3.70
C HIS A 108 -25.83 -5.45 4.85
N ALA A 109 -25.70 -5.94 6.07
CA ALA A 109 -25.14 -5.13 7.15
C ALA A 109 -23.61 -5.06 7.01
N ASP A 110 -23.03 -3.86 6.90
CA ASP A 110 -21.60 -3.62 6.62
C ASP A 110 -20.65 -4.43 7.52
N ALA A 111 -20.99 -4.56 8.82
CA ALA A 111 -20.17 -5.35 9.75
C ALA A 111 -20.18 -6.85 9.42
N HIS A 112 -21.31 -7.41 9.02
CA HIS A 112 -21.43 -8.81 8.60
C HIS A 112 -20.73 -9.07 7.26
N LEU A 113 -20.70 -8.09 6.38
CA LEU A 113 -20.03 -8.17 5.10
C LEU A 113 -18.51 -8.33 5.26
N ILE A 114 -17.89 -7.48 6.10
CA ILE A 114 -16.46 -7.58 6.38
C ILE A 114 -16.13 -8.93 7.02
N GLU A 115 -16.92 -9.37 7.99
CA GLU A 115 -16.73 -10.65 8.66
C GLU A 115 -16.86 -11.84 7.70
N CYS A 116 -17.86 -11.81 6.81
CA CYS A 116 -18.00 -12.81 5.76
C CYS A 116 -16.75 -12.85 4.84
N LEU A 117 -16.34 -11.71 4.30
CA LEU A 117 -15.17 -11.64 3.42
C LEU A 117 -13.87 -12.06 4.13
N LEU A 118 -13.77 -11.83 5.45
CA LEU A 118 -12.65 -12.32 6.27
C LEU A 118 -12.63 -13.84 6.42
N SER A 119 -13.80 -14.48 6.39
CA SER A 119 -13.93 -15.94 6.51
C SER A 119 -13.73 -16.68 5.19
N VAL A 120 -13.87 -15.98 4.05
CA VAL A 120 -13.73 -16.55 2.72
C VAL A 120 -12.26 -16.74 2.34
N SER A 121 -11.94 -17.91 1.77
CA SER A 121 -10.61 -18.18 1.22
C SER A 121 -10.27 -17.17 0.11
N PRO A 122 -9.05 -16.61 0.07
CA PRO A 122 -8.60 -15.75 -1.01
C PRO A 122 -8.77 -16.35 -2.41
N ALA A 123 -8.59 -17.67 -2.54
CA ALA A 123 -8.73 -18.37 -3.80
C ALA A 123 -10.18 -18.50 -4.31
N ALA A 124 -11.17 -18.31 -3.44
CA ALA A 124 -12.59 -18.33 -3.80
C ALA A 124 -13.09 -16.97 -4.31
N MET A 125 -12.34 -15.90 -4.10
CA MET A 125 -12.67 -14.56 -4.59
C MET A 125 -12.15 -14.34 -6.01
N SER A 126 -12.79 -13.42 -6.75
CA SER A 126 -12.19 -12.88 -7.97
C SER A 126 -10.84 -12.20 -7.64
N SER A 127 -9.93 -12.18 -8.59
CA SER A 127 -8.61 -11.58 -8.39
C SER A 127 -8.70 -10.09 -8.00
N GLN A 128 -9.63 -9.36 -8.61
CA GLN A 128 -9.85 -7.95 -8.33
C GLN A 128 -10.41 -7.72 -6.92
N CYS A 129 -11.43 -8.49 -6.51
CA CYS A 129 -11.96 -8.40 -5.15
C CYS A 129 -10.92 -8.80 -4.11
N ASN A 130 -10.20 -9.90 -4.33
CA ASN A 130 -9.15 -10.36 -3.42
C ASN A 130 -8.03 -9.31 -3.25
N GLN A 131 -7.58 -8.67 -4.33
CA GLN A 131 -6.59 -7.61 -4.27
C GLN A 131 -7.12 -6.39 -3.50
N THR A 132 -8.33 -5.92 -3.84
CA THR A 132 -8.96 -4.80 -3.15
C THR A 132 -9.14 -5.10 -1.66
N PHE A 133 -9.61 -6.29 -1.33
CA PHE A 133 -9.78 -6.71 0.07
C PHE A 133 -8.43 -6.79 0.82
N THR A 134 -7.37 -7.22 0.16
CA THR A 134 -6.01 -7.19 0.72
C THR A 134 -5.56 -5.76 0.99
N ASP A 135 -5.86 -4.84 0.07
CA ASP A 135 -5.50 -3.43 0.19
C ASP A 135 -6.27 -2.69 1.29
N THR A 136 -7.45 -3.19 1.73
CA THR A 136 -8.13 -2.65 2.91
C THR A 136 -7.32 -2.83 4.20
N GLY A 137 -6.41 -3.81 4.24
CA GLY A 137 -5.61 -4.17 5.40
C GLY A 137 -6.36 -4.92 6.51
N TRP A 138 -7.63 -5.23 6.33
CA TRP A 138 -8.44 -5.88 7.39
C TRP A 138 -7.94 -7.29 7.75
N ARG A 139 -7.47 -8.08 6.77
CA ARG A 139 -6.87 -9.40 7.04
C ARG A 139 -5.64 -9.31 7.94
N THR A 140 -4.78 -8.33 7.66
CA THR A 140 -3.54 -8.14 8.42
C THR A 140 -3.83 -7.68 9.85
N GLU A 141 -4.84 -6.85 10.05
CA GLU A 141 -5.23 -6.41 11.40
C GLU A 141 -5.86 -7.53 12.21
N ARG A 142 -6.73 -8.36 11.60
CA ARG A 142 -7.30 -9.53 12.28
C ARG A 142 -6.23 -10.52 12.72
N ALA A 143 -5.19 -10.75 11.91
CA ALA A 143 -4.11 -11.65 12.26
C ALA A 143 -3.21 -11.16 13.41
N ARG A 144 -3.34 -9.89 13.82
CA ARG A 144 -2.59 -9.27 14.92
C ARG A 144 -3.36 -9.24 16.25
N GLN A 145 -4.64 -9.58 16.26
CA GLN A 145 -5.49 -9.68 17.44
C GLN A 145 -5.42 -11.07 18.07
#